data_6cbab41ec469b6cb1d0fc998e94c7f4d
#
_entry.id   6cbab41ec469b6cb1d0fc998e94c7f4d
#
_cell.length_a   1.000
_cell.length_b   1.000
_cell.length_c   1.000
_cell.angle_alpha   90.00
_cell.angle_beta   90.00
_cell.angle_gamma   90.00
#
_symmetry.space_group_name_H-M   'P 1'
#
loop_
_entity.id
_entity.type
_entity.pdbx_description
1 polymer ?
#
loop_
_entity_poly.entity_id
_entity_poly.type
_entity_poly.pdbx_seq_one_letter_code
_entity_poly.pdbx_strand_id
1 'polypeptide(L)' 'MGTVVYKDIEGGFYAIDGDNGSRYDPINLPESFRKDGLRVKVTARRKMDAMSLHMYGAIVEVVNIAAQ' A
#
# COMPACT_ATOMS: atom_id res chain seq x y z
N MET A 1 -8.32 -1.22 -7.88
CA MET A 1 -7.33 -2.25 -8.27
C MET A 1 -5.94 -1.67 -8.22
N GLY A 2 -5.00 -2.46 -7.79
CA GLY A 2 -3.62 -2.02 -7.71
C GLY A 2 -2.66 -3.19 -7.64
N THR A 3 -1.37 -2.86 -7.52
CA THR A 3 -0.30 -3.83 -7.43
C THR A 3 0.50 -3.55 -6.17
N VAL A 4 0.71 -4.58 -5.36
CA VAL A 4 1.63 -4.47 -4.21
C VAL A 4 3.05 -4.45 -4.75
N VAL A 5 3.84 -3.48 -4.27
CA VAL A 5 5.24 -3.35 -4.69
C VAL A 5 6.13 -3.22 -3.46
N TYR A 6 7.31 -3.83 -3.52
CA TYR A 6 8.31 -3.65 -2.48
C TYR A 6 9.21 -2.48 -2.83
N LYS A 7 9.43 -1.58 -1.88
CA LYS A 7 10.32 -0.44 -2.04
C LYS A 7 11.48 -0.57 -1.07
N ASP A 8 12.69 -0.58 -1.58
CA ASP A 8 13.91 -0.68 -0.78
C ASP A 8 14.38 0.73 -0.38
N ILE A 9 13.52 1.41 0.38
CA ILE A 9 13.77 2.76 0.88
C ILE A 9 13.47 2.74 2.36
N GLU A 10 14.26 3.48 3.16
CA GLU A 10 14.02 3.62 4.61
C GLU A 10 13.84 2.27 5.32
N GLY A 11 14.69 1.30 4.98
CA GLY A 11 14.64 -0.03 5.59
C GLY A 11 13.72 -1.01 4.90
N GLY A 12 13.01 -0.57 3.85
CA GLY A 12 12.14 -1.43 3.08
C GLY A 12 10.70 -1.41 3.56
N PHE A 13 9.77 -1.35 2.61
CA PHE A 13 8.34 -1.42 2.93
C PHE A 13 7.56 -1.86 1.70
N TYR A 14 6.31 -2.28 1.93
CA TYR A 14 5.39 -2.63 0.85
C TYR A 14 4.40 -1.50 0.64
N ALA A 15 4.29 -1.07 -0.60
CA ALA A 15 3.35 -0.03 -1.02
C ALA A 15 2.33 -0.62 -1.98
N ILE A 16 1.31 0.16 -2.33
CA ILE A 16 0.34 -0.22 -3.35
C ILE A 16 0.33 0.87 -4.42
N ASP A 17 0.60 0.47 -5.66
CA ASP A 17 0.47 1.35 -6.80
C ASP A 17 -0.89 1.09 -7.44
N GLY A 18 -1.76 2.10 -7.42
CA GLY A 18 -3.08 2.00 -8.03
C GLY A 18 -3.00 2.04 -9.55
N ASP A 19 -3.94 1.36 -10.20
CA ASP A 19 -4.00 1.32 -11.66
C ASP A 19 -4.27 2.71 -12.26
N ASN A 20 -4.82 3.62 -11.47
CA ASN A 20 -5.07 4.99 -11.89
C ASN A 20 -3.85 5.92 -11.73
N GLY A 21 -2.71 5.37 -11.38
CA GLY A 21 -1.49 6.15 -11.16
C GLY A 21 -1.30 6.65 -9.74
N SER A 22 -2.24 6.41 -8.86
CA SER A 22 -2.11 6.80 -7.45
C SER A 22 -1.14 5.88 -6.72
N ARG A 23 -0.48 6.42 -5.70
CA ARG A 23 0.46 5.67 -4.87
C ARG A 23 -0.02 5.72 -3.43
N TYR A 24 0.05 4.56 -2.76
CA TYR A 24 -0.46 4.43 -1.39
C TYR A 24 0.59 3.79 -0.49
N ASP A 25 0.65 4.27 0.75
CA ASP A 25 1.51 3.73 1.79
C ASP A 25 0.59 3.16 2.89
N PRO A 26 0.24 1.87 2.81
CA PRO A 26 -0.68 1.28 3.78
C PRO A 26 0.01 1.05 5.11
N ILE A 27 -0.66 1.42 6.20
CA ILE A 27 -0.12 1.24 7.54
C ILE A 27 -0.38 -0.15 8.10
N ASN A 28 -1.30 -0.89 7.50
CA ASN A 28 -1.77 -2.17 8.04
C ASN A 28 -1.96 -3.23 6.94
N LEU A 29 -1.07 -3.28 5.97
CA LEU A 29 -1.15 -4.32 4.93
C LEU A 29 -0.96 -5.69 5.57
N PRO A 30 -1.94 -6.61 5.43
CA PRO A 30 -1.80 -7.95 6.01
C PRO A 30 -0.57 -8.68 5.45
N GLU A 31 0.06 -9.48 6.28
CA GLU A 31 1.31 -10.14 5.91
C GLU A 31 1.15 -11.03 4.68
N SER A 32 0.02 -11.69 4.54
CA SER A 32 -0.24 -12.56 3.40
C SER A 32 -0.29 -11.81 2.06
N PHE A 33 -0.43 -10.49 2.10
CA PHE A 33 -0.44 -9.66 0.90
C PHE A 33 0.88 -8.93 0.66
N ARG A 34 1.88 -9.15 1.49
CA ARG A 34 3.20 -8.52 1.35
C ARG A 34 4.04 -9.28 0.34
N LYS A 35 3.65 -9.20 -0.92
CA LYS A 35 4.34 -9.88 -2.03
C LYS A 35 4.48 -8.91 -3.18
N ASP A 36 5.72 -8.63 -3.56
CA ASP A 36 6.02 -7.73 -4.67
C ASP A 36 5.39 -8.25 -5.96
N GLY A 37 4.66 -7.40 -6.65
CA GLY A 37 3.98 -7.77 -7.90
C GLY A 37 2.59 -8.35 -7.73
N LEU A 38 2.11 -8.52 -6.50
CA LEU A 38 0.78 -9.10 -6.28
C LEU A 38 -0.32 -8.12 -6.69
N ARG A 39 -1.22 -8.59 -7.56
CA ARG A 39 -2.39 -7.81 -7.96
C ARG A 39 -3.48 -7.93 -6.90
N VAL A 40 -4.04 -6.80 -6.51
CA VAL A 40 -5.04 -6.76 -5.44
C VAL A 40 -6.20 -5.85 -5.81
N LYS A 41 -7.37 -6.18 -5.25
CA LYS A 41 -8.49 -5.28 -5.16
C LYS A 41 -8.53 -4.79 -3.71
N VAL A 42 -8.36 -3.49 -3.51
CA VAL A 42 -8.22 -2.94 -2.17
C VAL A 42 -9.19 -1.79 -1.96
N THR A 43 -9.81 -1.77 -0.80
CA THR A 43 -10.56 -0.62 -0.29
C THR A 43 -9.80 -0.10 0.90
N ALA A 44 -9.45 1.19 0.85
CA ALA A 44 -8.66 1.81 1.90
C ALA A 44 -9.19 3.20 2.19
N ARG A 45 -8.90 3.70 3.38
CA ARG A 45 -9.24 5.07 3.72
C ARG A 45 -7.99 5.83 4.06
N ARG A 46 -7.98 7.12 3.72
CA ARG A 46 -6.84 7.98 3.94
C ARG A 46 -6.68 8.29 5.43
N LYS A 47 -5.44 8.19 5.90
CA LYS A 47 -5.11 8.53 7.28
C LYS A 47 -4.48 9.92 7.29
N MET A 48 -5.28 10.94 7.58
CA MET A 48 -4.83 12.33 7.53
C MET A 48 -3.93 12.70 8.71
N ASP A 49 -4.04 11.96 9.80
CA ASP A 49 -3.30 12.23 11.04
C ASP A 49 -2.06 11.35 11.21
N ALA A 50 -1.73 10.56 10.20
CA ALA A 50 -0.59 9.66 10.24
C ALA A 50 0.61 10.28 9.54
N MET A 51 1.81 9.90 10.00
CA MET A 51 3.08 10.30 9.38
C MET A 51 3.86 9.07 8.98
N SER A 52 4.59 9.17 7.88
CA SER A 52 5.42 8.08 7.39
C SER A 52 6.77 8.63 6.99
N LEU A 53 7.83 7.89 7.29
CA LEU A 53 9.17 8.19 6.81
C LEU A 53 9.34 7.82 5.34
N HIS A 54 8.42 7.04 4.78
CA HIS A 54 8.53 6.54 3.41
C HIS A 54 8.39 7.64 2.36
N MET A 55 7.55 8.64 2.63
CA MET A 55 7.28 9.76 1.72
C MET A 55 6.94 9.28 0.32
N TYR A 56 6.24 8.15 0.23
CA TYR A 56 5.97 7.50 -1.04
C TYR A 56 4.65 7.94 -1.66
N GLY A 57 3.62 8.07 -0.86
CA GLY A 57 2.29 8.42 -1.35
C GLY A 57 1.34 8.67 -0.20
N ALA A 58 0.04 8.61 -0.48
CA ALA A 58 -0.97 8.82 0.54
C ALA A 58 -0.91 7.69 1.58
N ILE A 59 -0.85 8.06 2.85
CA ILE A 59 -0.91 7.09 3.94
C ILE A 59 -2.36 6.65 4.08
N VAL A 60 -2.58 5.33 4.03
CA VAL A 60 -3.93 4.78 4.04
C VAL A 60 -4.03 3.63 5.04
N GLU A 61 -5.25 3.41 5.51
CA GLU A 61 -5.62 2.25 6.29
C GLU A 61 -6.41 1.30 5.40
N VAL A 62 -5.96 0.07 5.29
CA VAL A 62 -6.65 -0.94 4.50
C VAL A 62 -7.93 -1.35 5.23
N VAL A 63 -9.06 -1.22 4.56
CA VAL A 63 -10.36 -1.63 5.10
C VAL A 63 -10.70 -3.03 4.60
N ASN A 64 -10.44 -3.30 3.32
CA ASN A 64 -10.69 -4.61 2.73
C ASN A 64 -9.67 -4.83 1.61
N ILE A 65 -9.20 -6.07 1.46
CA ILE A 65 -8.22 -6.39 0.42
C ILE A 65 -8.40 -7.85 0.01
N ALA A 66 -8.28 -8.10 -1.29
CA ALA A 66 -8.35 -9.44 -1.85
C ALA A 66 -7.35 -9.57 -3.00
N ALA A 67 -6.71 -10.72 -3.10
CA ALA A 67 -5.83 -11.02 -4.24
C ALA A 67 -6.66 -11.24 -5.50
N GLN A 68 -6.13 -10.81 -6.62
CA GLN A 68 -6.77 -10.99 -7.92
C GLN A 68 -6.17 -12.14 -8.70
#